data_05abbabff48409f55d1f88efc07ba735
#
_entry.id   05abbabff48409f55d1f88efc07ba735
#
_cell.length_a   1.000
_cell.length_b   1.000
_cell.length_c   1.000
_cell.angle_alpha   90.00
_cell.angle_beta   90.00
_cell.angle_gamma   90.00
#
_symmetry.space_group_name_H-M   'P 1'
#
loop_
_entity.id
_entity.type
_entity.pdbx_description
1 polymer ?
#
loop_
_entity_poly.entity_id
_entity_poly.type
_entity_poly.pdbx_seq_one_letter_code
_entity_poly.pdbx_strand_id
1 'polypeptide(L)'
;MFAFELEFLKWLEGLRTSFLTVFFEGITILGEETLIILLVVALWFAVDKKLAQQVFFVTAASLSLNGIIKNFAQVPRPFTKGINSVRLDTATGYSFPSGHTQGFATWSSFFALKFKKTWLSILVSILIASVAISRLYLGVHYPGDVIVGILLGVGISILGNYLFKKVKDLKKIYLWTFLILTPFIVCFACIADPLFADMFKTFGMIGGLAAVSF
;
A
#
# COMPACT_ATOMS: atom_id res chain seq x y z
N MET A 1 13.21 16.78 3.69
CA MET A 1 12.60 16.19 4.89
C MET A 1 12.63 17.25 5.96
N PHE A 2 11.52 17.57 6.54
CA PHE A 2 11.36 18.67 7.47
C PHE A 2 11.85 18.26 8.88
N ALA A 3 12.66 19.09 9.53
CA ALA A 3 13.14 18.84 10.90
C ALA A 3 11.98 18.53 11.88
N PHE A 4 10.84 19.18 11.66
CA PHE A 4 9.61 18.97 12.41
C PHE A 4 9.12 17.51 12.39
N GLU A 5 9.22 16.78 11.26
CA GLU A 5 8.75 15.38 11.20
C GLU A 5 9.58 14.46 12.08
N LEU A 6 10.91 14.73 12.17
CA LEU A 6 11.79 13.94 13.02
C LEU A 6 11.55 14.25 14.51
N GLU A 7 11.31 15.52 14.88
CA GLU A 7 10.97 15.91 16.23
C GLU A 7 9.64 15.29 16.68
N PHE A 8 8.65 15.29 15.79
CA PHE A 8 7.37 14.63 16.02
C PHE A 8 7.53 13.12 16.28
N LEU A 9 8.37 12.44 15.51
CA LEU A 9 8.63 11.01 15.72
C LEU A 9 9.38 10.74 17.04
N LYS A 10 10.32 11.60 17.45
CA LYS A 10 10.98 11.52 18.75
C LYS A 10 10.00 11.71 19.89
N TRP A 11 9.07 12.65 19.75
CA TRP A 11 8.00 12.83 20.73
C TRP A 11 7.12 11.58 20.85
N LEU A 12 6.70 10.99 19.73
CA LEU A 12 5.94 9.72 19.71
C LEU A 12 6.73 8.57 20.33
N GLU A 13 8.04 8.50 20.09
CA GLU A 13 8.92 7.50 20.69
C GLU A 13 8.90 7.60 22.23
N GLY A 14 8.90 8.81 22.79
CA GLY A 14 8.78 9.05 24.22
C GLY A 14 7.45 8.61 24.84
N LEU A 15 6.41 8.44 24.04
CA LEU A 15 5.08 7.97 24.49
C LEU A 15 4.93 6.43 24.43
N ARG A 16 5.96 5.71 24.00
CA ARG A 16 5.87 4.25 23.85
C ARG A 16 5.76 3.54 25.18
N THR A 17 4.78 2.64 25.25
CA THR A 17 4.59 1.69 26.34
C THR A 17 4.44 0.29 25.74
N SER A 18 4.70 -0.76 26.52
CA SER A 18 4.54 -2.13 26.05
C SER A 18 3.13 -2.41 25.54
N PHE A 19 2.10 -1.92 26.22
CA PHE A 19 0.71 -2.08 25.81
C PHE A 19 0.42 -1.41 24.46
N LEU A 20 0.78 -0.13 24.29
CA LEU A 20 0.57 0.60 23.03
C LEU A 20 1.39 0.01 21.88
N THR A 21 2.58 -0.50 22.17
CA THR A 21 3.41 -1.14 21.14
C THR A 21 2.73 -2.39 20.60
N VAL A 22 2.27 -3.31 21.46
CA VAL A 22 1.54 -4.51 21.04
C VAL A 22 0.24 -4.15 20.30
N PHE A 23 -0.47 -3.12 20.77
CA PHE A 23 -1.69 -2.64 20.09
C PHE A 23 -1.39 -2.14 18.67
N PHE A 24 -0.39 -1.28 18.48
CA PHE A 24 -0.05 -0.76 17.15
C PHE A 24 0.63 -1.79 16.25
N GLU A 25 1.34 -2.76 16.82
CA GLU A 25 1.81 -3.93 16.06
C GLU A 25 0.63 -4.77 15.54
N GLY A 26 -0.42 -4.94 16.32
CA GLY A 26 -1.66 -5.58 15.86
C GLY A 26 -2.36 -4.79 14.75
N ILE A 27 -2.49 -3.48 14.91
CA ILE A 27 -3.12 -2.61 13.89
C ILE A 27 -2.35 -2.60 12.57
N THR A 28 -1.02 -2.58 12.60
CA THR A 28 -0.21 -2.53 11.38
C THR A 28 -0.36 -3.76 10.50
N ILE A 29 -0.75 -4.93 11.06
CA ILE A 29 -1.02 -6.17 10.31
C ILE A 29 -2.09 -5.95 9.23
N LEU A 30 -3.05 -5.05 9.47
CA LEU A 30 -4.07 -4.70 8.47
C LEU A 30 -3.47 -4.20 7.14
N GLY A 31 -2.29 -3.60 7.19
CA GLY A 31 -1.57 -3.10 6.01
C GLY A 31 -0.58 -4.09 5.39
N GLU A 32 -0.45 -5.30 5.93
CA GLU A 32 0.49 -6.31 5.43
C GLU A 32 -0.04 -7.02 4.18
N GLU A 33 0.87 -7.37 3.28
CA GLU A 33 0.54 -8.09 2.05
C GLU A 33 -0.13 -9.44 2.32
N THR A 34 0.27 -10.13 3.38
CA THR A 34 -0.28 -11.43 3.77
C THR A 34 -1.79 -11.35 4.00
N LEU A 35 -2.26 -10.32 4.71
CA LEU A 35 -3.70 -10.13 4.95
C LEU A 35 -4.45 -9.85 3.64
N ILE A 36 -3.86 -9.07 2.74
CA ILE A 36 -4.46 -8.78 1.43
C ILE A 36 -4.58 -10.07 0.61
N ILE A 37 -3.55 -10.90 0.59
CA ILE A 37 -3.57 -12.19 -0.13
C ILE A 37 -4.67 -13.09 0.45
N LEU A 38 -4.74 -13.24 1.77
CA LEU A 38 -5.78 -14.04 2.43
C LEU A 38 -7.19 -13.53 2.12
N LEU A 39 -7.38 -12.22 2.13
CA LEU A 39 -8.64 -11.59 1.77
C LEU A 39 -9.03 -11.90 0.32
N VAL A 40 -8.09 -11.76 -0.63
CA VAL A 40 -8.35 -12.04 -2.06
C VAL A 40 -8.70 -13.51 -2.27
N VAL A 41 -7.98 -14.42 -1.60
CA VAL A 41 -8.27 -15.87 -1.65
C VAL A 41 -9.67 -16.15 -1.09
N ALA A 42 -10.02 -15.58 0.07
CA ALA A 42 -11.36 -15.73 0.66
C ALA A 42 -12.46 -15.20 -0.28
N LEU A 43 -12.25 -14.03 -0.86
CA LEU A 43 -13.19 -13.46 -1.84
C LEU A 43 -13.35 -14.36 -3.08
N TRP A 44 -12.26 -14.93 -3.55
CA TRP A 44 -12.25 -15.79 -4.73
C TRP A 44 -13.07 -17.06 -4.55
N PHE A 45 -12.90 -17.73 -3.42
CA PHE A 45 -13.55 -19.00 -3.16
C PHE A 45 -14.92 -18.88 -2.50
N ALA A 46 -15.16 -17.85 -1.66
CA ALA A 46 -16.34 -17.78 -0.82
C ALA A 46 -17.35 -16.69 -1.22
N VAL A 47 -16.99 -15.72 -2.09
CA VAL A 47 -17.86 -14.57 -2.36
C VAL A 47 -18.07 -14.33 -3.87
N ASP A 48 -17.10 -13.73 -4.54
CA ASP A 48 -17.18 -13.32 -5.95
C ASP A 48 -15.80 -13.23 -6.59
N LYS A 49 -15.56 -14.05 -7.61
CA LYS A 49 -14.28 -14.11 -8.34
C LYS A 49 -13.93 -12.79 -9.02
N LYS A 50 -14.93 -12.09 -9.56
CA LYS A 50 -14.72 -10.82 -10.25
C LYS A 50 -14.33 -9.73 -9.24
N LEU A 51 -14.96 -9.71 -8.08
CA LEU A 51 -14.59 -8.80 -6.99
C LEU A 51 -13.17 -9.08 -6.51
N ALA A 52 -12.80 -10.35 -6.30
CA ALA A 52 -11.45 -10.76 -5.92
C ALA A 52 -10.41 -10.26 -6.93
N GLN A 53 -10.63 -10.46 -8.24
CA GLN A 53 -9.76 -9.96 -9.31
C GLN A 53 -9.63 -8.44 -9.28
N GLN A 54 -10.74 -7.72 -9.09
CA GLN A 54 -10.71 -6.26 -9.06
C GLN A 54 -9.91 -5.73 -7.85
N VAL A 55 -10.13 -6.31 -6.66
CA VAL A 55 -9.39 -5.95 -5.44
C VAL A 55 -7.91 -6.25 -5.59
N PHE A 56 -7.57 -7.45 -6.05
CA PHE A 56 -6.19 -7.84 -6.28
C PHE A 56 -5.49 -6.90 -7.26
N PHE A 57 -6.11 -6.65 -8.41
CA PHE A 57 -5.54 -5.80 -9.44
C PHE A 57 -5.32 -4.36 -8.95
N VAL A 58 -6.35 -3.73 -8.35
CA VAL A 58 -6.23 -2.34 -7.92
C VAL A 58 -5.16 -2.16 -6.83
N THR A 59 -5.01 -3.17 -5.97
CA THR A 59 -3.99 -3.17 -4.92
C THR A 59 -2.60 -3.40 -5.50
N ALA A 60 -2.44 -4.38 -6.40
CA ALA A 60 -1.17 -4.64 -7.06
C ALA A 60 -0.70 -3.43 -7.89
N ALA A 61 -1.60 -2.78 -8.64
CA ALA A 61 -1.29 -1.57 -9.39
C ALA A 61 -0.88 -0.41 -8.46
N SER A 62 -1.56 -0.27 -7.32
CA SER A 62 -1.21 0.74 -6.31
C SER A 62 0.17 0.50 -5.71
N LEU A 63 0.48 -0.74 -5.34
CA LEU A 63 1.77 -1.09 -4.76
C LEU A 63 2.91 -1.04 -5.78
N SER A 64 2.65 -1.36 -7.05
CA SER A 64 3.63 -1.15 -8.11
C SER A 64 3.96 0.32 -8.29
N LEU A 65 2.95 1.21 -8.29
CA LEU A 65 3.17 2.65 -8.32
C LEU A 65 3.92 3.13 -7.06
N ASN A 66 3.60 2.58 -5.89
CA ASN A 66 4.33 2.86 -4.64
C ASN A 66 5.82 2.54 -4.80
N GLY A 67 6.14 1.36 -5.32
CA GLY A 67 7.52 0.94 -5.57
C GLY A 67 8.25 1.86 -6.55
N ILE A 68 7.59 2.25 -7.64
CA ILE A 68 8.15 3.22 -8.60
C ILE A 68 8.48 4.55 -7.91
N ILE A 69 7.54 5.12 -7.16
CA ILE A 69 7.75 6.39 -6.46
C ILE A 69 8.86 6.27 -5.42
N LYS A 70 8.91 5.16 -4.64
CA LYS A 70 9.97 4.89 -3.67
C LYS A 70 11.37 4.96 -4.32
N ASN A 71 11.49 4.32 -5.46
CA ASN A 71 12.78 4.20 -6.16
C ASN A 71 13.22 5.51 -6.83
N PHE A 72 12.28 6.38 -7.18
CA PHE A 72 12.59 7.74 -7.61
C PHE A 72 12.91 8.68 -6.43
N ALA A 73 12.13 8.63 -5.36
CA ALA A 73 12.26 9.56 -4.23
C ALA A 73 13.44 9.23 -3.31
N GLN A 74 13.78 7.95 -3.13
CA GLN A 74 14.90 7.43 -2.35
C GLN A 74 15.02 8.01 -0.93
N VAL A 75 13.90 8.28 -0.29
CA VAL A 75 13.88 8.87 1.06
C VAL A 75 14.32 7.84 2.10
N PRO A 76 15.39 8.11 2.87
CA PRO A 76 15.85 7.18 3.92
C PRO A 76 14.83 7.11 5.06
N ARG A 77 14.76 5.96 5.72
CA ARG A 77 13.80 5.73 6.81
C ARG A 77 14.19 6.42 8.11
N PRO A 78 13.22 6.68 9.01
CA PRO A 78 13.47 7.35 10.30
C PRO A 78 14.53 6.69 11.16
N PHE A 79 14.63 5.35 11.13
CA PHE A 79 15.65 4.64 11.94
C PHE A 79 17.08 4.93 11.50
N THR A 80 17.32 5.31 10.24
CA THR A 80 18.64 5.76 9.80
C THR A 80 19.00 7.16 10.31
N LYS A 81 18.05 7.86 10.95
CA LYS A 81 18.19 9.20 11.54
C LYS A 81 18.07 9.18 13.06
N GLY A 82 18.24 8.01 13.69
CA GLY A 82 18.31 7.86 15.14
C GLY A 82 16.97 7.71 15.86
N ILE A 83 15.90 7.30 15.15
CA ILE A 83 14.65 6.86 15.74
C ILE A 83 14.76 5.35 16.05
N ASN A 84 14.45 4.95 17.28
CA ASN A 84 14.34 3.52 17.61
C ASN A 84 13.05 2.96 17.02
N SER A 85 13.16 2.28 15.89
CA SER A 85 12.00 1.72 15.19
C SER A 85 11.69 0.32 15.69
N VAL A 86 10.39 0.02 15.78
CA VAL A 86 9.86 -1.31 16.08
C VAL A 86 9.41 -1.98 14.78
N ARG A 87 9.52 -3.32 14.69
CA ARG A 87 9.13 -4.11 13.48
C ARG A 87 9.88 -3.68 12.22
N LEU A 88 11.21 -3.73 12.29
CA LEU A 88 12.08 -3.45 11.15
C LEU A 88 11.94 -4.47 10.02
N ASP A 89 11.53 -5.69 10.33
CA ASP A 89 11.28 -6.81 9.41
C ASP A 89 10.28 -6.45 8.29
N THR A 90 9.27 -5.63 8.60
CA THR A 90 8.28 -5.15 7.64
C THR A 90 8.62 -3.80 7.00
N ALA A 91 9.79 -3.25 7.34
CA ALA A 91 10.23 -1.93 6.89
C ALA A 91 11.29 -2.02 5.78
N THR A 92 10.95 -2.69 4.68
CA THR A 92 11.83 -2.87 3.52
C THR A 92 11.93 -1.63 2.64
N GLY A 93 13.04 -1.45 1.93
CA GLY A 93 13.25 -0.37 0.97
C GLY A 93 13.19 1.04 1.55
N TYR A 94 12.97 2.02 0.69
CA TYR A 94 12.87 3.45 1.03
C TYR A 94 11.60 3.80 1.81
N SER A 95 11.58 4.98 2.45
CA SER A 95 10.48 5.39 3.33
C SER A 95 9.24 5.87 2.56
N PHE A 96 9.42 6.77 1.59
CA PHE A 96 8.34 7.49 0.91
C PHE A 96 7.89 6.82 -0.39
N PRO A 97 6.59 6.64 -0.61
CA PRO A 97 5.49 6.75 0.35
C PRO A 97 5.28 5.46 1.16
N SER A 98 4.44 5.49 2.21
CA SER A 98 4.17 4.33 3.05
C SER A 98 3.36 3.25 2.31
N GLY A 99 3.98 2.07 2.08
CA GLY A 99 3.35 0.95 1.39
C GLY A 99 2.19 0.33 2.17
N HIS A 100 2.35 0.10 3.49
CA HIS A 100 1.27 -0.41 4.36
C HIS A 100 0.04 0.50 4.33
N THR A 101 0.26 1.81 4.51
CA THR A 101 -0.83 2.78 4.51
C THR A 101 -1.49 2.85 3.14
N GLN A 102 -0.72 2.91 2.06
CA GLN A 102 -1.22 2.99 0.70
C GLN A 102 -1.98 1.71 0.31
N GLY A 103 -1.41 0.54 0.55
CA GLY A 103 -2.03 -0.75 0.24
C GLY A 103 -3.37 -0.90 0.98
N PHE A 104 -3.37 -0.67 2.31
CA PHE A 104 -4.60 -0.73 3.11
C PHE A 104 -5.64 0.28 2.63
N ALA A 105 -5.25 1.55 2.43
CA ALA A 105 -6.15 2.58 1.92
C ALA A 105 -6.72 2.21 0.55
N THR A 106 -5.94 1.55 -0.31
CA THR A 106 -6.40 1.14 -1.64
C THR A 106 -7.52 0.11 -1.56
N TRP A 107 -7.28 -1.06 -1.01
CA TRP A 107 -8.28 -2.11 -1.05
C TRP A 107 -9.51 -1.81 -0.19
N SER A 108 -9.32 -1.19 0.98
CA SER A 108 -10.43 -0.88 1.88
C SER A 108 -11.33 0.23 1.34
N SER A 109 -10.74 1.30 0.76
CA SER A 109 -11.53 2.33 0.08
C SER A 109 -12.24 1.79 -1.16
N PHE A 110 -11.62 0.85 -1.89
CA PHE A 110 -12.27 0.19 -3.02
C PHE A 110 -13.55 -0.55 -2.58
N PHE A 111 -13.53 -1.25 -1.44
CA PHE A 111 -14.71 -1.85 -0.85
C PHE A 111 -15.77 -0.82 -0.45
N ALA A 112 -15.38 0.25 0.23
CA ALA A 112 -16.32 1.31 0.63
C ALA A 112 -17.04 1.91 -0.59
N LEU A 113 -16.30 2.20 -1.67
CA LEU A 113 -16.83 2.72 -2.94
C LEU A 113 -17.72 1.71 -3.69
N LYS A 114 -17.42 0.42 -3.55
CA LYS A 114 -18.19 -0.66 -4.20
C LYS A 114 -19.52 -0.89 -3.54
N PHE A 115 -19.53 -0.98 -2.21
CA PHE A 115 -20.74 -1.29 -1.43
C PHE A 115 -21.58 -0.07 -1.08
N LYS A 116 -21.02 1.15 -1.14
CA LYS A 116 -21.72 2.43 -0.92
C LYS A 116 -22.52 2.49 0.40
N LYS A 117 -22.01 1.89 1.47
CA LYS A 117 -22.61 1.94 2.80
C LYS A 117 -21.87 2.98 3.64
N THR A 118 -22.61 3.97 4.19
CA THR A 118 -22.02 5.06 4.98
C THR A 118 -21.25 4.54 6.19
N TRP A 119 -21.79 3.58 6.93
CA TRP A 119 -21.10 2.99 8.08
C TRP A 119 -19.75 2.35 7.68
N LEU A 120 -19.71 1.68 6.50
CA LEU A 120 -18.49 1.07 5.99
C LEU A 120 -17.45 2.13 5.63
N SER A 121 -17.87 3.24 5.03
CA SER A 121 -16.96 4.36 4.72
C SER A 121 -16.38 4.97 5.99
N ILE A 122 -17.18 5.14 7.04
CA ILE A 122 -16.72 5.64 8.34
C ILE A 122 -15.72 4.66 8.95
N LEU A 123 -16.05 3.37 9.01
CA LEU A 123 -15.18 2.33 9.55
C LEU A 123 -13.83 2.30 8.80
N VAL A 124 -13.87 2.28 7.47
CA VAL A 124 -12.68 2.27 6.62
C VAL A 124 -11.81 3.49 6.89
N SER A 125 -12.40 4.68 7.01
CA SER A 125 -11.65 5.92 7.30
C SER A 125 -10.93 5.85 8.65
N ILE A 126 -11.61 5.33 9.69
CA ILE A 126 -11.01 5.12 11.01
C ILE A 126 -9.85 4.13 10.94
N LEU A 127 -10.03 3.01 10.24
CA LEU A 127 -8.99 1.99 10.11
C LEU A 127 -7.78 2.48 9.29
N ILE A 128 -8.00 3.25 8.22
CA ILE A 128 -6.91 3.87 7.46
C ILE A 128 -6.08 4.80 8.36
N ALA A 129 -6.76 5.65 9.13
CA ALA A 129 -6.09 6.54 10.09
C ALA A 129 -5.32 5.73 11.15
N SER A 130 -5.91 4.65 11.66
CA SER A 130 -5.26 3.77 12.65
C SER A 130 -3.99 3.11 12.10
N VAL A 131 -4.04 2.58 10.86
CA VAL A 131 -2.86 2.02 10.19
C VAL A 131 -1.81 3.11 9.97
N ALA A 132 -2.19 4.31 9.52
CA ALA A 132 -1.26 5.41 9.34
C ALA A 132 -0.56 5.79 10.66
N ILE A 133 -1.32 5.94 11.75
CA ILE A 133 -0.79 6.26 13.08
C ILE A 133 0.14 5.13 13.57
N SER A 134 -0.21 3.86 13.32
CA SER A 134 0.64 2.73 13.72
C SER A 134 2.03 2.83 13.09
N ARG A 135 2.14 3.23 11.81
CA ARG A 135 3.45 3.39 11.13
C ARG A 135 4.29 4.52 11.71
N LEU A 136 3.65 5.60 12.15
CA LEU A 136 4.32 6.71 12.83
C LEU A 136 4.77 6.28 14.25
N TYR A 137 3.89 5.65 15.01
CA TYR A 137 4.19 5.18 16.37
C TYR A 137 5.32 4.16 16.38
N LEU A 138 5.32 3.21 15.42
CA LEU A 138 6.40 2.23 15.29
C LEU A 138 7.72 2.85 14.76
N GLY A 139 7.72 4.10 14.34
CA GLY A 139 8.90 4.85 13.92
C GLY A 139 9.47 4.45 12.56
N VAL A 140 8.68 3.84 11.70
CA VAL A 140 9.15 3.29 10.40
C VAL A 140 8.83 4.18 9.20
N HIS A 141 8.01 5.22 9.38
CA HIS A 141 7.62 6.19 8.37
C HIS A 141 7.50 7.60 8.94
N TYR A 142 7.66 8.61 8.09
CA TYR A 142 7.40 10.01 8.41
C TYR A 142 5.93 10.38 8.19
N PRO A 143 5.42 11.47 8.81
CA PRO A 143 4.07 11.98 8.55
C PRO A 143 3.75 12.17 7.08
N GLY A 144 4.65 12.75 6.30
CA GLY A 144 4.49 12.91 4.85
C GLY A 144 4.30 11.60 4.10
N ASP A 145 5.02 10.52 4.50
CA ASP A 145 4.91 9.21 3.87
C ASP A 145 3.51 8.62 3.97
N VAL A 146 2.91 8.72 5.16
CA VAL A 146 1.58 8.14 5.42
C VAL A 146 0.47 8.98 4.79
N ILE A 147 0.58 10.31 4.82
CA ILE A 147 -0.40 11.21 4.18
C ILE A 147 -0.44 10.94 2.67
N VAL A 148 0.71 10.94 2.01
CA VAL A 148 0.78 10.66 0.57
C VAL A 148 0.34 9.22 0.27
N GLY A 149 0.68 8.26 1.13
CA GLY A 149 0.18 6.89 1.02
C GLY A 149 -1.35 6.81 1.03
N ILE A 150 -2.03 7.53 1.95
CA ILE A 150 -3.50 7.62 1.99
C ILE A 150 -4.03 8.22 0.68
N LEU A 151 -3.50 9.37 0.27
CA LEU A 151 -3.99 10.08 -0.92
C LEU A 151 -3.86 9.24 -2.18
N LEU A 152 -2.71 8.59 -2.38
CA LEU A 152 -2.49 7.69 -3.51
C LEU A 152 -3.42 6.46 -3.43
N GLY A 153 -3.54 5.83 -2.26
CA GLY A 153 -4.38 4.65 -2.10
C GLY A 153 -5.85 4.92 -2.39
N VAL A 154 -6.40 6.00 -1.82
CA VAL A 154 -7.78 6.43 -2.07
C VAL A 154 -7.96 6.84 -3.53
N GLY A 155 -7.04 7.63 -4.09
CA GLY A 155 -7.09 8.07 -5.49
C GLY A 155 -7.11 6.91 -6.48
N ILE A 156 -6.25 5.91 -6.28
CA ILE A 156 -6.21 4.70 -7.12
C ILE A 156 -7.50 3.89 -6.98
N SER A 157 -8.07 3.82 -5.78
CA SER A 157 -9.37 3.15 -5.56
C SER A 157 -10.50 3.81 -6.33
N ILE A 158 -10.54 5.13 -6.32
CA ILE A 158 -11.53 5.91 -7.08
C ILE A 158 -11.36 5.66 -8.59
N LEU A 159 -10.12 5.76 -9.09
CA LEU A 159 -9.79 5.51 -10.48
C LEU A 159 -10.15 4.08 -10.90
N GLY A 160 -9.75 3.08 -10.11
CA GLY A 160 -10.06 1.67 -10.37
C GLY A 160 -11.58 1.42 -10.43
N ASN A 161 -12.33 1.92 -9.45
CA ASN A 161 -13.79 1.80 -9.43
C ASN A 161 -14.45 2.49 -10.63
N TYR A 162 -13.92 3.63 -11.08
CA TYR A 162 -14.37 4.32 -12.29
C TYR A 162 -14.08 3.50 -13.56
N LEU A 163 -12.86 3.00 -13.72
CA LEU A 163 -12.45 2.22 -14.87
C LEU A 163 -13.25 0.91 -14.99
N PHE A 164 -13.45 0.19 -13.87
CA PHE A 164 -14.22 -1.06 -13.86
C PHE A 164 -15.73 -0.87 -14.16
N LYS A 165 -16.25 0.34 -14.02
CA LYS A 165 -17.61 0.69 -14.45
C LYS A 165 -17.68 1.05 -15.92
N LYS A 166 -16.66 1.72 -16.45
CA LYS A 166 -16.63 2.22 -17.83
C LYS A 166 -16.19 1.15 -18.84
N VAL A 167 -15.17 0.37 -18.47
CA VAL A 167 -14.57 -0.62 -19.36
C VAL A 167 -15.13 -2.00 -19.04
N LYS A 168 -15.90 -2.57 -19.98
CA LYS A 168 -16.53 -3.90 -19.80
C LYS A 168 -15.50 -5.03 -19.82
N ASP A 169 -14.45 -4.86 -20.60
CA ASP A 169 -13.40 -5.86 -20.78
C ASP A 169 -12.24 -5.59 -19.80
N LEU A 170 -12.21 -6.33 -18.71
CA LEU A 170 -11.17 -6.21 -17.67
C LEU A 170 -9.77 -6.50 -18.20
N LYS A 171 -9.64 -7.39 -19.21
CA LYS A 171 -8.35 -7.73 -19.82
C LYS A 171 -7.66 -6.49 -20.39
N LYS A 172 -8.40 -5.58 -21.00
CA LYS A 172 -7.85 -4.33 -21.52
C LYS A 172 -7.28 -3.47 -20.41
N ILE A 173 -7.96 -3.37 -19.25
CA ILE A 173 -7.47 -2.61 -18.10
C ILE A 173 -6.15 -3.21 -17.62
N TYR A 174 -6.09 -4.54 -17.44
CA TYR A 174 -4.90 -5.24 -16.98
C TYR A 174 -3.72 -5.07 -17.94
N LEU A 175 -3.96 -5.29 -19.24
CA LEU A 175 -2.94 -5.16 -20.28
C LEU A 175 -2.40 -3.72 -20.37
N TRP A 176 -3.27 -2.72 -20.44
CA TRP A 176 -2.82 -1.33 -20.54
C TRP A 176 -2.05 -0.89 -19.29
N THR A 177 -2.49 -1.28 -18.10
CA THR A 177 -1.76 -0.98 -16.86
C THR A 177 -0.38 -1.63 -16.87
N PHE A 178 -0.29 -2.90 -17.27
CA PHE A 178 0.97 -3.60 -17.42
C PHE A 178 1.91 -2.89 -18.40
N LEU A 179 1.42 -2.54 -19.59
CA LEU A 179 2.21 -1.86 -20.60
C LEU A 179 2.70 -0.46 -20.17
N ILE A 180 1.86 0.30 -19.46
CA ILE A 180 2.22 1.63 -18.95
C ILE A 180 3.29 1.53 -17.87
N LEU A 181 3.26 0.54 -17.00
CA LEU A 181 4.24 0.37 -15.93
C LEU A 181 5.55 -0.24 -16.41
N THR A 182 5.54 -1.03 -17.50
CA THR A 182 6.71 -1.75 -18.01
C THR A 182 7.94 -0.87 -18.22
N PRO A 183 7.89 0.32 -18.86
CA PRO A 183 9.08 1.14 -19.07
C PRO A 183 9.80 1.53 -17.78
N PHE A 184 9.03 1.86 -16.73
CA PHE A 184 9.59 2.22 -15.43
C PHE A 184 10.26 1.02 -14.75
N ILE A 185 9.62 -0.16 -14.84
CA ILE A 185 10.15 -1.39 -14.26
C ILE A 185 11.44 -1.82 -14.96
N VAL A 186 11.49 -1.74 -16.29
CA VAL A 186 12.69 -2.05 -17.07
C VAL A 186 13.81 -1.08 -16.73
N CYS A 187 13.52 0.22 -16.60
CA CYS A 187 14.52 1.22 -16.21
C CYS A 187 15.17 0.86 -14.86
N PHE A 188 14.38 0.50 -13.85
CA PHE A 188 14.91 0.10 -12.55
C PHE A 188 15.57 -1.29 -12.55
N ALA A 189 15.15 -2.21 -13.41
CA ALA A 189 15.80 -3.52 -13.55
C ALA A 189 17.26 -3.40 -14.01
N CYS A 190 17.59 -2.37 -14.80
CA CYS A 190 18.96 -2.10 -15.21
C CYS A 190 19.89 -1.66 -14.07
N ILE A 191 19.32 -1.20 -12.93
CA ILE A 191 20.09 -0.75 -11.76
C ILE A 191 20.41 -1.91 -10.81
N ALA A 192 19.62 -3.00 -10.85
CA ALA A 192 19.81 -4.26 -10.09
C ALA A 192 20.00 -4.08 -8.56
N ASP A 193 19.30 -3.12 -7.94
CA ASP A 193 19.36 -2.90 -6.49
C ASP A 193 18.36 -3.82 -5.76
N PRO A 194 18.78 -4.58 -4.74
CA PRO A 194 17.88 -5.42 -3.93
C PRO A 194 16.71 -4.66 -3.28
N LEU A 195 16.85 -3.35 -3.05
CA LEU A 195 15.79 -2.50 -2.51
C LEU A 195 14.55 -2.40 -3.43
N PHE A 196 14.68 -2.81 -4.70
CA PHE A 196 13.60 -2.76 -5.69
C PHE A 196 12.74 -4.04 -5.76
N ALA A 197 13.07 -5.06 -4.96
CA ALA A 197 12.42 -6.38 -5.02
C ALA A 197 10.89 -6.32 -4.89
N ASP A 198 10.36 -5.51 -3.95
CA ASP A 198 8.92 -5.38 -3.74
C ASP A 198 8.18 -4.80 -4.97
N MET A 199 8.83 -3.92 -5.71
CA MET A 199 8.30 -3.37 -6.96
C MET A 199 8.17 -4.44 -8.04
N PHE A 200 9.22 -5.27 -8.25
CA PHE A 200 9.19 -6.34 -9.24
C PHE A 200 8.15 -7.41 -8.89
N LYS A 201 8.00 -7.75 -7.61
CA LYS A 201 7.00 -8.68 -7.12
C LYS A 201 5.58 -8.23 -7.46
N THR A 202 5.22 -7.00 -7.12
CA THR A 202 3.87 -6.47 -7.37
C THR A 202 3.58 -6.26 -8.84
N PHE A 203 4.57 -5.88 -9.64
CA PHE A 203 4.46 -5.80 -11.09
C PHE A 203 4.24 -7.19 -11.73
N GLY A 204 4.97 -8.20 -11.28
CA GLY A 204 4.78 -9.58 -11.72
C GLY A 204 3.34 -10.08 -11.49
N MET A 205 2.71 -9.66 -10.39
CA MET A 205 1.30 -9.97 -10.11
C MET A 205 0.35 -9.40 -11.17
N ILE A 206 0.60 -8.17 -11.65
CA ILE A 206 -0.20 -7.56 -12.73
C ILE A 206 0.01 -8.30 -14.05
N GLY A 207 1.26 -8.65 -14.37
CA GLY A 207 1.61 -9.44 -15.55
C GLY A 207 0.94 -10.81 -15.55
N GLY A 208 0.90 -11.49 -14.40
CA GLY A 208 0.19 -12.76 -14.21
C GLY A 208 -1.31 -12.63 -14.47
N LEU A 209 -1.96 -11.58 -13.93
CA LEU A 209 -3.38 -11.32 -14.23
C LEU A 209 -3.63 -11.04 -15.72
N ALA A 210 -2.79 -10.25 -16.35
CA ALA A 210 -2.88 -9.99 -17.78
C ALA A 210 -2.77 -11.29 -18.59
N ALA A 211 -1.75 -12.13 -18.30
CA ALA A 211 -1.50 -13.37 -19.02
C ALA A 211 -2.64 -14.40 -18.87
N VAL A 212 -3.16 -14.61 -17.66
CA VAL A 212 -4.24 -15.58 -17.38
C VAL A 212 -5.58 -15.11 -17.96
N SER A 213 -5.70 -13.82 -18.26
CA SER A 213 -6.93 -13.25 -18.82
C SER A 213 -7.09 -13.49 -20.32
N PHE A 214 -6.04 -13.92 -21.02
CA PHE A 214 -6.07 -14.30 -22.45
C PHE A 214 -6.23 -15.79 -22.64
#